data_e556cd4b3009a46176014a2e9388793f
#
_entry.id   e556cd4b3009a46176014a2e9388793f
#
_cell.length_a   1.000
_cell.length_b   1.000
_cell.length_c   1.000
_cell.angle_alpha   90.00
_cell.angle_beta   90.00
_cell.angle_gamma   90.00
#
_symmetry.space_group_name_H-M   'P 1'
#
loop_
_entity.id
_entity.type
_entity.pdbx_description
1 polymer ?
#
loop_
_entity_poly.entity_id
_entity_poly.type
_entity_poly.pdbx_seq_one_letter_code
_entity_poly.pdbx_strand_id
1 'polypeptide(L)'
;DAMTKEKLSVCLLNDSFPPVIDGVANAVLNYARIIQEGLGSTVVGVPDYPGVTDSYSFPVVRYPSFDTTKLVGYRAGYPFSPRALDALAEFAPDIIHSHCPVMSTVMARALRERLDVPVVFTYHTKFDIDIRRAISGHLLQQTAIRLLVDNISACDEVWVVSRGAGENLRSLGYAGDYIVMENGVDFPRGPVSQE
;
A
#
# COMPACT_ATOMS: atom_id res chain seq x y z
N ASP A 1 8.22 -35.75 11.66
CA ASP A 1 8.81 -34.54 11.03
C ASP A 1 7.83 -33.40 11.20
N ALA A 2 8.07 -32.56 12.22
CA ALA A 2 7.38 -31.31 12.37
C ALA A 2 7.74 -30.47 11.14
N MET A 3 6.82 -30.35 10.19
CA MET A 3 6.95 -29.37 9.14
C MET A 3 7.07 -28.02 9.83
N THR A 4 8.28 -27.45 9.80
CA THR A 4 8.52 -26.09 10.20
C THR A 4 7.60 -25.23 9.35
N LYS A 5 6.60 -24.61 9.98
CA LYS A 5 5.73 -23.66 9.32
C LYS A 5 6.62 -22.55 8.80
N GLU A 6 6.82 -22.50 7.49
CA GLU A 6 7.57 -21.43 6.88
C GLU A 6 6.91 -20.11 7.26
N LYS A 7 7.71 -19.22 7.84
CA LYS A 7 7.21 -17.90 8.23
C LYS A 7 6.83 -17.12 6.99
N LEU A 8 5.66 -16.48 7.02
CA LEU A 8 5.18 -15.61 5.96
C LEU A 8 6.14 -14.45 5.74
N SER A 9 6.44 -14.16 4.49
CA SER A 9 7.27 -13.03 4.06
C SER A 9 6.42 -12.07 3.24
N VAL A 10 6.28 -10.82 3.69
CA VAL A 10 5.38 -9.84 3.10
C VAL A 10 6.13 -8.58 2.70
N CYS A 11 5.91 -8.12 1.47
CA CYS A 11 6.33 -6.81 1.00
C CYS A 11 5.16 -5.84 1.11
N LEU A 12 5.30 -4.82 1.95
CA LEU A 12 4.32 -3.74 2.09
C LEU A 12 4.75 -2.53 1.28
N LEU A 13 3.88 -2.03 0.41
CA LEU A 13 4.13 -0.87 -0.43
C LEU A 13 3.12 0.23 -0.13
N ASN A 14 3.60 1.45 0.01
CA ASN A 14 2.76 2.64 0.16
C ASN A 14 3.48 3.88 -0.38
N ASP A 15 2.72 4.90 -0.76
CA ASP A 15 3.27 6.16 -1.27
C ASP A 15 3.62 7.14 -0.14
N SER A 16 3.30 6.83 1.10
CA SER A 16 3.68 7.58 2.28
C SER A 16 4.14 6.68 3.41
N PHE A 17 5.03 7.19 4.25
CA PHE A 17 5.56 6.52 5.44
C PHE A 17 6.14 7.57 6.38
N PRO A 18 6.29 7.32 7.67
CA PRO A 18 6.96 8.30 8.53
C PRO A 18 8.29 8.78 7.94
N PRO A 19 8.59 10.09 7.99
CA PRO A 19 8.04 11.11 8.86
C PRO A 19 6.73 11.76 8.41
N VAL A 20 6.17 11.37 7.28
CA VAL A 20 4.84 11.84 6.87
C VAL A 20 3.80 11.25 7.81
N ILE A 21 2.98 12.13 8.40
CA ILE A 21 1.92 11.74 9.34
C ILE A 21 0.59 11.70 8.59
N ASP A 22 0.15 10.50 8.24
CA ASP A 22 -1.20 10.25 7.73
C ASP A 22 -1.72 8.88 8.18
N GLY A 23 -3.03 8.65 8.04
CA GLY A 23 -3.67 7.44 8.53
C GLY A 23 -3.18 6.17 7.81
N VAL A 24 -2.87 6.26 6.52
CA VAL A 24 -2.41 5.11 5.73
C VAL A 24 -0.95 4.78 6.06
N ALA A 25 -0.08 5.78 6.23
CA ALA A 25 1.30 5.57 6.67
C ALA A 25 1.35 4.89 8.03
N ASN A 26 0.50 5.31 8.97
CA ASN A 26 0.38 4.67 10.28
C ASN A 26 -0.15 3.24 10.19
N ALA A 27 -1.12 2.99 9.32
CA ALA A 27 -1.65 1.65 9.06
C ALA A 27 -0.56 0.71 8.55
N VAL A 28 0.23 1.13 7.57
CA VAL A 28 1.34 0.34 7.02
C VAL A 28 2.39 0.04 8.09
N LEU A 29 2.75 1.04 8.90
CA LEU A 29 3.68 0.85 10.01
C LEU A 29 3.16 -0.21 11.01
N ASN A 30 1.87 -0.17 11.35
CA ASN A 30 1.25 -1.13 12.23
C ASN A 30 1.21 -2.53 11.63
N TYR A 31 0.88 -2.66 10.34
CA TYR A 31 0.97 -3.93 9.61
C TYR A 31 2.39 -4.51 9.68
N ALA A 32 3.39 -3.68 9.40
CA ALA A 32 4.77 -4.11 9.43
C ALA A 32 5.19 -4.64 10.81
N ARG A 33 4.82 -3.94 11.87
CA ARG A 33 5.10 -4.35 13.25
C ARG A 33 4.42 -5.67 13.61
N ILE A 34 3.15 -5.82 13.29
CA ILE A 34 2.39 -7.04 13.57
C ILE A 34 2.99 -8.24 12.84
N ILE A 35 3.33 -8.09 11.57
CA ILE A 35 3.93 -9.17 10.78
C ILE A 35 5.29 -9.54 11.34
N GLN A 36 6.15 -8.55 11.56
CA GLN A 36 7.52 -8.78 12.02
C GLN A 36 7.58 -9.39 13.42
N GLU A 37 6.67 -9.01 14.30
CA GLU A 37 6.67 -9.47 15.70
C GLU A 37 6.01 -10.82 15.90
N GLY A 38 5.09 -11.24 15.03
CA GLY A 38 4.29 -12.43 15.31
C GLY A 38 3.99 -13.38 14.16
N LEU A 39 4.00 -12.92 12.91
CA LEU A 39 3.53 -13.71 11.77
C LEU A 39 4.63 -14.15 10.80
N GLY A 40 5.73 -13.43 10.73
CA GLY A 40 6.79 -13.72 9.80
C GLY A 40 7.81 -12.61 9.70
N SER A 41 8.16 -12.25 8.48
CA SER A 41 9.05 -11.14 8.18
C SER A 41 8.41 -10.20 7.17
N THR A 42 8.78 -8.92 7.23
CA THR A 42 8.29 -7.93 6.29
C THR A 42 9.38 -7.01 5.81
N VAL A 43 9.24 -6.52 4.59
CA VAL A 43 9.97 -5.38 4.05
C VAL A 43 8.98 -4.30 3.65
N VAL A 44 9.32 -3.06 3.87
CA VAL A 44 8.49 -1.91 3.49
C VAL A 44 9.18 -1.16 2.35
N GLY A 45 8.45 -0.93 1.27
CA GLY A 45 8.90 -0.12 0.13
C GLY A 45 8.12 1.19 0.08
N VAL A 46 8.81 2.31 0.18
CA VAL A 46 8.21 3.66 0.27
C VAL A 46 9.10 4.69 -0.42
N PRO A 47 8.54 5.84 -0.82
CA PRO A 47 9.34 6.92 -1.40
C PRO A 47 10.36 7.47 -0.43
N ASP A 48 11.49 7.90 -0.98
CA ASP A 48 12.53 8.55 -0.20
C ASP A 48 12.12 9.97 0.20
N TYR A 49 12.54 10.37 1.38
CA TYR A 49 12.41 11.74 1.89
C TYR A 49 13.80 12.26 2.28
N PRO A 50 14.17 13.49 1.92
CA PRO A 50 15.47 14.03 2.26
C PRO A 50 15.73 14.01 3.78
N GLY A 51 16.90 13.50 4.16
CA GLY A 51 17.34 13.50 5.55
C GLY A 51 16.70 12.46 6.46
N VAL A 52 15.96 11.50 5.90
CA VAL A 52 15.31 10.44 6.68
C VAL A 52 16.25 9.28 6.90
N THR A 53 16.32 8.82 8.15
CA THR A 53 16.96 7.56 8.53
C THR A 53 15.91 6.68 9.21
N ASP A 54 15.69 5.50 8.66
CA ASP A 54 14.74 4.54 9.22
C ASP A 54 15.41 3.68 10.28
N SER A 55 14.69 3.48 11.41
CA SER A 55 15.17 2.68 12.54
C SER A 55 14.04 1.77 13.04
N TYR A 56 13.80 0.68 12.31
CA TYR A 56 12.76 -0.29 12.62
C TYR A 56 13.34 -1.70 12.72
N SER A 57 12.60 -2.62 13.31
CA SER A 57 12.96 -4.04 13.39
C SER A 57 12.85 -4.78 12.04
N PHE A 58 12.29 -4.14 11.04
CA PHE A 58 12.14 -4.62 9.67
C PHE A 58 12.87 -3.69 8.70
N PRO A 59 13.33 -4.18 7.54
CA PRO A 59 13.97 -3.34 6.54
C PRO A 59 12.98 -2.41 5.84
N VAL A 60 13.43 -1.20 5.56
CA VAL A 60 12.71 -0.21 4.75
C VAL A 60 13.54 0.11 3.52
N VAL A 61 12.96 -0.11 2.34
CA VAL A 61 13.57 0.23 1.06
C VAL A 61 12.96 1.54 0.58
N ARG A 62 13.78 2.58 0.52
CA ARG A 62 13.36 3.88 0.02
C ARG A 62 13.79 4.02 -1.43
N TYR A 63 12.83 4.25 -2.33
CA TYR A 63 13.09 4.47 -3.75
C TYR A 63 13.07 5.95 -4.10
N PRO A 64 13.74 6.36 -5.20
CA PRO A 64 13.80 7.76 -5.59
C PRO A 64 12.42 8.39 -5.70
N SER A 65 12.32 9.65 -5.31
CA SER A 65 11.06 10.39 -5.35
C SER A 65 11.27 11.82 -5.88
N PHE A 66 10.18 12.39 -6.38
CA PHE A 66 10.12 13.77 -6.86
C PHE A 66 9.31 14.61 -5.88
N ASP A 67 9.70 15.88 -5.72
CA ASP A 67 8.97 16.79 -4.87
C ASP A 67 7.68 17.27 -5.55
N THR A 68 6.59 16.62 -5.25
CA THR A 68 5.24 16.96 -5.69
C THR A 68 4.37 17.48 -4.55
N THR A 69 4.97 17.87 -3.43
CA THR A 69 4.27 18.26 -2.20
C THR A 69 3.28 19.40 -2.45
N LYS A 70 3.61 20.37 -3.30
CA LYS A 70 2.72 21.47 -3.64
C LYS A 70 1.48 21.06 -4.45
N LEU A 71 1.56 19.95 -5.18
CA LEU A 71 0.47 19.45 -6.02
C LEU A 71 -0.43 18.47 -5.28
N VAL A 72 0.17 17.51 -4.58
CA VAL A 72 -0.57 16.36 -4.01
C VAL A 72 -0.35 16.18 -2.50
N GLY A 73 0.43 17.05 -1.86
CA GLY A 73 0.69 17.02 -0.43
C GLY A 73 1.78 16.04 0.02
N TYR A 74 2.38 15.28 -0.88
CA TYR A 74 3.47 14.35 -0.61
C TYR A 74 4.40 14.19 -1.82
N ARG A 75 5.51 13.49 -1.64
CA ARG A 75 6.46 13.21 -2.72
C ARG A 75 5.97 12.03 -3.56
N ALA A 76 6.17 12.11 -4.88
CA ALA A 76 5.84 11.02 -5.79
C ALA A 76 7.06 10.11 -5.99
N GLY A 77 6.91 8.82 -5.69
CA GLY A 77 7.95 7.83 -5.89
C GLY A 77 8.11 7.42 -7.35
N TYR A 78 9.35 7.03 -7.73
CA TYR A 78 9.64 6.46 -9.03
C TYR A 78 9.50 4.92 -8.94
N PRO A 79 8.46 4.34 -9.57
CA PRO A 79 8.09 2.93 -9.34
C PRO A 79 8.97 1.92 -10.07
N PHE A 80 9.85 2.37 -10.96
CA PHE A 80 10.70 1.51 -11.78
C PHE A 80 12.19 1.60 -11.41
N SER A 81 12.51 2.06 -10.21
CA SER A 81 13.88 2.10 -9.71
C SER A 81 14.50 0.70 -9.71
N PRO A 82 15.52 0.42 -10.53
CA PRO A 82 16.14 -0.92 -10.56
C PRO A 82 16.71 -1.33 -9.20
N ARG A 83 17.36 -0.41 -8.50
CA ARG A 83 17.91 -0.66 -7.17
C ARG A 83 16.85 -1.06 -6.16
N ALA A 84 15.74 -0.34 -6.14
CA ALA A 84 14.64 -0.64 -5.21
C ALA A 84 13.93 -1.95 -5.57
N LEU A 85 13.65 -2.18 -6.84
CA LEU A 85 13.05 -3.44 -7.31
C LEU A 85 13.94 -4.64 -7.00
N ASP A 86 15.26 -4.51 -7.21
CA ASP A 86 16.22 -5.56 -6.88
C ASP A 86 16.24 -5.84 -5.36
N ALA A 87 16.26 -4.82 -4.53
CA ALA A 87 16.26 -4.97 -3.08
C ALA A 87 14.99 -5.65 -2.56
N LEU A 88 13.84 -5.24 -3.08
CA LEU A 88 12.56 -5.85 -2.71
C LEU A 88 12.44 -7.29 -3.22
N ALA A 89 12.94 -7.57 -4.44
CA ALA A 89 12.95 -8.92 -4.99
C ALA A 89 13.90 -9.85 -4.23
N GLU A 90 15.06 -9.35 -3.81
CA GLU A 90 16.02 -10.10 -3.02
C GLU A 90 15.49 -10.53 -1.66
N PHE A 91 14.57 -9.75 -1.08
CA PHE A 91 13.86 -10.13 0.13
C PHE A 91 13.00 -11.39 -0.07
N ALA A 92 12.65 -11.73 -1.31
CA ALA A 92 11.84 -12.90 -1.70
C ALA A 92 10.49 -12.96 -0.97
N PRO A 93 9.64 -11.93 -1.07
CA PRO A 93 8.33 -11.95 -0.43
C PRO A 93 7.41 -13.00 -1.04
N ASP A 94 6.55 -13.59 -0.22
CA ASP A 94 5.50 -14.52 -0.64
C ASP A 94 4.25 -13.77 -1.12
N ILE A 95 4.05 -12.56 -0.62
CA ILE A 95 2.92 -11.69 -0.92
C ILE A 95 3.41 -10.25 -1.04
N ILE A 96 2.87 -9.53 -2.01
CA ILE A 96 3.02 -8.08 -2.15
C ILE A 96 1.70 -7.44 -1.75
N HIS A 97 1.74 -6.52 -0.79
CA HIS A 97 0.54 -5.83 -0.31
C HIS A 97 0.70 -4.32 -0.51
N SER A 98 -0.04 -3.77 -1.46
CA SER A 98 -0.07 -2.33 -1.74
C SER A 98 -1.23 -1.66 -1.02
N HIS A 99 -0.97 -0.47 -0.48
CA HIS A 99 -1.95 0.34 0.23
C HIS A 99 -2.31 1.64 -0.49
N CYS A 100 -1.71 1.90 -1.64
CA CYS A 100 -1.98 3.09 -2.44
C CYS A 100 -2.10 2.73 -3.91
N PRO A 101 -3.14 3.22 -4.62
CA PRO A 101 -3.39 2.84 -6.00
C PRO A 101 -2.53 3.61 -7.02
N VAL A 102 -1.56 4.40 -6.58
CA VAL A 102 -0.71 5.22 -7.43
C VAL A 102 0.61 4.50 -7.71
N MET A 103 1.74 5.07 -7.32
CA MET A 103 3.06 4.51 -7.66
C MET A 103 3.34 3.18 -6.98
N SER A 104 2.84 2.99 -5.76
CA SER A 104 3.00 1.72 -5.03
C SER A 104 2.37 0.53 -5.76
N THR A 105 1.20 0.70 -6.35
CA THR A 105 0.56 -0.38 -7.10
C THR A 105 1.25 -0.61 -8.45
N VAL A 106 1.77 0.43 -9.11
CA VAL A 106 2.62 0.27 -10.30
C VAL A 106 3.86 -0.54 -9.96
N MET A 107 4.53 -0.22 -8.85
CA MET A 107 5.69 -0.98 -8.37
C MET A 107 5.33 -2.42 -8.00
N ALA A 108 4.20 -2.63 -7.35
CA ALA A 108 3.69 -3.96 -7.01
C ALA A 108 3.49 -4.84 -8.25
N ARG A 109 2.94 -4.27 -9.31
CA ARG A 109 2.75 -4.96 -10.59
C ARG A 109 4.09 -5.30 -11.25
N ALA A 110 5.07 -4.40 -11.20
CA ALA A 110 6.42 -4.66 -11.70
C ALA A 110 7.11 -5.79 -10.92
N LEU A 111 6.97 -5.80 -9.60
CA LEU A 111 7.49 -6.88 -8.75
C LEU A 111 6.81 -8.22 -9.02
N ARG A 112 5.49 -8.22 -9.23
CA ARG A 112 4.74 -9.44 -9.59
C ARG A 112 5.27 -10.09 -10.87
N GLU A 113 5.59 -9.29 -11.88
CA GLU A 113 6.21 -9.77 -13.13
C GLU A 113 7.54 -10.49 -12.87
N ARG A 114 8.32 -10.02 -11.90
CA ARG A 114 9.63 -10.61 -11.56
C ARG A 114 9.53 -11.83 -10.65
N LEU A 115 8.59 -11.85 -9.73
CA LEU A 115 8.55 -12.79 -8.60
C LEU A 115 7.46 -13.85 -8.73
N ASP A 116 6.45 -13.62 -9.58
CA ASP A 116 5.28 -14.50 -9.72
C ASP A 116 4.60 -14.78 -8.36
N VAL A 117 4.36 -13.74 -7.59
CA VAL A 117 3.67 -13.79 -6.30
C VAL A 117 2.42 -12.93 -6.33
N PRO A 118 1.39 -13.23 -5.52
CA PRO A 118 0.15 -12.48 -5.55
C PRO A 118 0.32 -11.05 -5.02
N VAL A 119 -0.47 -10.14 -5.57
CA VAL A 119 -0.61 -8.75 -5.12
C VAL A 119 -1.97 -8.56 -4.48
N VAL A 120 -1.95 -8.16 -3.22
CA VAL A 120 -3.14 -7.73 -2.48
C VAL A 120 -3.16 -6.21 -2.41
N PHE A 121 -4.32 -5.63 -2.57
CA PHE A 121 -4.52 -4.19 -2.46
C PHE A 121 -5.53 -3.88 -1.37
N THR A 122 -5.22 -2.92 -0.50
CA THR A 122 -6.18 -2.38 0.48
C THR A 122 -6.58 -0.96 0.12
N TYR A 123 -7.87 -0.75 -0.08
CA TYR A 123 -8.46 0.56 -0.34
C TYR A 123 -8.86 1.23 0.97
N HIS A 124 -8.26 2.39 1.25
CA HIS A 124 -8.45 3.11 2.51
C HIS A 124 -9.52 4.21 2.47
N THR A 125 -9.89 4.71 1.34
CA THR A 125 -10.95 5.69 1.01
C THR A 125 -10.47 7.04 0.45
N LYS A 126 -11.40 7.77 -0.18
CA LYS A 126 -11.32 9.19 -0.53
C LYS A 126 -10.26 9.57 -1.57
N PHE A 127 -9.81 8.66 -2.39
CA PHE A 127 -8.88 8.98 -3.48
C PHE A 127 -9.45 9.95 -4.50
N ASP A 128 -10.75 9.87 -4.76
CA ASP A 128 -11.45 10.80 -5.63
C ASP A 128 -11.35 12.24 -5.14
N ILE A 129 -11.44 12.47 -3.83
CA ILE A 129 -11.28 13.79 -3.21
C ILE A 129 -9.86 14.32 -3.44
N ASP A 130 -8.85 13.50 -3.19
CA ASP A 130 -7.44 13.87 -3.36
C ASP A 130 -7.14 14.19 -4.83
N ILE A 131 -7.65 13.42 -5.77
CA ILE A 131 -7.50 13.65 -7.21
C ILE A 131 -8.17 14.98 -7.61
N ARG A 132 -9.38 15.25 -7.13
CA ARG A 132 -10.09 16.48 -7.45
C ARG A 132 -9.40 17.72 -6.89
N ARG A 133 -8.68 17.59 -5.77
CA ARG A 133 -7.85 18.67 -5.23
C ARG A 133 -6.56 18.88 -6.02
N ALA A 134 -5.94 17.79 -6.49
CA ALA A 134 -4.64 17.83 -7.17
C ALA A 134 -4.76 18.19 -8.66
N ILE A 135 -5.85 17.82 -9.31
CA ILE A 135 -6.03 17.91 -10.77
C ILE A 135 -7.20 18.83 -11.08
N SER A 136 -6.93 19.84 -11.92
CA SER A 136 -7.96 20.74 -12.45
C SER A 136 -8.57 20.16 -13.72
N GLY A 137 -9.87 20.28 -13.85
CA GLY A 137 -10.62 19.86 -15.03
C GLY A 137 -11.24 18.47 -14.90
N HIS A 138 -12.54 18.41 -15.19
CA HIS A 138 -13.34 17.19 -15.00
C HIS A 138 -12.84 16.01 -15.84
N LEU A 139 -12.46 16.25 -17.08
CA LEU A 139 -11.98 15.18 -17.98
C LEU A 139 -10.68 14.56 -17.47
N LEU A 140 -9.71 15.36 -17.02
CA LEU A 140 -8.45 14.89 -16.47
C LEU A 140 -8.67 14.14 -15.15
N GLN A 141 -9.58 14.62 -14.30
CA GLN A 141 -9.95 13.94 -13.06
C GLN A 141 -10.55 12.57 -13.34
N GLN A 142 -11.47 12.48 -14.28
CA GLN A 142 -12.09 11.20 -14.66
C GLN A 142 -11.07 10.23 -15.26
N THR A 143 -10.15 10.71 -16.07
CA THR A 143 -9.07 9.90 -16.64
C THR A 143 -8.15 9.36 -15.54
N ALA A 144 -7.75 10.22 -14.60
CA ALA A 144 -6.91 9.82 -13.46
C ALA A 144 -7.61 8.77 -12.60
N ILE A 145 -8.88 8.97 -12.27
CA ILE A 145 -9.66 7.98 -11.49
C ILE A 145 -9.74 6.65 -12.23
N ARG A 146 -9.99 6.66 -13.52
CA ARG A 146 -10.02 5.44 -14.35
C ARG A 146 -8.69 4.69 -14.31
N LEU A 147 -7.56 5.40 -14.43
CA LEU A 147 -6.23 4.79 -14.37
C LEU A 147 -5.96 4.17 -12.99
N LEU A 148 -6.37 4.82 -11.91
CA LEU A 148 -6.24 4.27 -10.56
C LEU A 148 -7.13 3.04 -10.35
N VAL A 149 -8.35 3.05 -10.84
CA VAL A 149 -9.26 1.89 -10.79
C VAL A 149 -8.70 0.74 -11.62
N ASP A 150 -8.11 1.00 -12.78
CA ASP A 150 -7.44 -0.02 -13.59
C ASP A 150 -6.25 -0.63 -12.84
N ASN A 151 -5.48 0.17 -12.14
CA ASN A 151 -4.40 -0.29 -11.28
C ASN A 151 -4.89 -1.22 -10.17
N ILE A 152 -5.96 -0.84 -9.49
CA ILE A 152 -6.59 -1.66 -8.45
C ILE A 152 -7.12 -2.97 -9.04
N SER A 153 -7.76 -2.90 -10.20
CA SER A 153 -8.34 -4.06 -10.89
C SER A 153 -7.28 -5.08 -11.36
N ALA A 154 -6.04 -4.65 -11.52
CA ALA A 154 -4.93 -5.52 -11.87
C ALA A 154 -4.39 -6.35 -10.70
N CYS A 155 -4.78 -6.04 -9.47
CA CYS A 155 -4.38 -6.79 -8.28
C CYS A 155 -5.15 -8.12 -8.19
N ASP A 156 -4.55 -9.11 -7.53
CA ASP A 156 -5.12 -10.45 -7.40
C ASP A 156 -6.25 -10.48 -6.38
N GLU A 157 -6.17 -9.67 -5.34
CA GLU A 157 -7.18 -9.55 -4.30
C GLU A 157 -7.31 -8.09 -3.84
N VAL A 158 -8.53 -7.64 -3.63
CA VAL A 158 -8.83 -6.26 -3.19
C VAL A 158 -9.57 -6.30 -1.87
N TRP A 159 -9.03 -5.60 -0.89
CA TRP A 159 -9.63 -5.39 0.42
C TRP A 159 -10.09 -3.95 0.55
N VAL A 160 -11.17 -3.75 1.31
CA VAL A 160 -11.66 -2.42 1.68
C VAL A 160 -11.78 -2.35 3.20
N VAL A 161 -11.47 -1.20 3.78
CA VAL A 161 -11.41 -1.03 5.24
C VAL A 161 -12.77 -0.91 5.91
N SER A 162 -13.83 -0.69 5.12
CA SER A 162 -15.20 -0.60 5.58
C SER A 162 -16.17 -0.83 4.43
N ARG A 163 -17.45 -1.02 4.74
CA ARG A 163 -18.50 -1.08 3.71
C ARG A 163 -18.60 0.22 2.95
N GLY A 164 -18.49 1.36 3.64
CA GLY A 164 -18.48 2.68 3.00
C GLY A 164 -17.31 2.87 2.04
N ALA A 165 -16.13 2.35 2.37
CA ALA A 165 -14.98 2.33 1.47
C ALA A 165 -15.25 1.49 0.22
N GLY A 166 -15.87 0.34 0.37
CA GLY A 166 -16.28 -0.51 -0.75
C GLY A 166 -17.29 0.18 -1.67
N GLU A 167 -18.30 0.82 -1.11
CA GLU A 167 -19.28 1.61 -1.87
C GLU A 167 -18.62 2.77 -2.61
N ASN A 168 -17.69 3.47 -1.97
CA ASN A 168 -16.91 4.53 -2.61
C ASN A 168 -16.10 3.99 -3.78
N LEU A 169 -15.41 2.88 -3.62
CA LEU A 169 -14.63 2.23 -4.67
C LEU A 169 -15.52 1.81 -5.85
N ARG A 170 -16.71 1.24 -5.58
CA ARG A 170 -17.72 0.94 -6.60
C ARG A 170 -18.12 2.19 -7.38
N SER A 171 -18.38 3.28 -6.67
CA SER A 171 -18.81 4.55 -7.29
C SER A 171 -17.75 5.14 -8.22
N LEU A 172 -16.48 4.77 -8.01
CA LEU A 172 -15.37 5.19 -8.88
C LEU A 172 -15.23 4.34 -10.15
N GLY A 173 -15.97 3.24 -10.23
CA GLY A 173 -15.99 2.36 -11.42
C GLY A 173 -15.33 1.00 -11.23
N TYR A 174 -14.88 0.66 -10.02
CA TYR A 174 -14.34 -0.67 -9.74
C TYR A 174 -15.46 -1.71 -9.83
N ALA A 175 -15.31 -2.67 -10.74
CA ALA A 175 -16.30 -3.71 -11.02
C ALA A 175 -15.95 -5.09 -10.47
N GLY A 176 -14.75 -5.25 -9.92
CA GLY A 176 -14.27 -6.52 -9.36
C GLY A 176 -14.83 -6.83 -7.98
N ASP A 177 -14.48 -7.99 -7.48
CA ASP A 177 -14.82 -8.39 -6.11
C ASP A 177 -13.92 -7.70 -5.08
N TYR A 178 -14.42 -7.51 -3.88
CA TYR A 178 -13.63 -7.05 -2.75
C TYR A 178 -14.05 -7.71 -1.45
N ILE A 179 -13.15 -7.74 -0.48
CA ILE A 179 -13.38 -8.24 0.87
C ILE A 179 -13.35 -7.06 1.84
N VAL A 180 -14.37 -6.99 2.71
CA VAL A 180 -14.39 -5.98 3.79
C VAL A 180 -13.53 -6.48 4.93
N MET A 181 -12.43 -5.75 5.22
CA MET A 181 -11.49 -6.02 6.30
C MET A 181 -11.53 -4.87 7.31
N GLU A 182 -12.56 -4.82 8.10
CA GLU A 182 -12.72 -3.82 9.17
C GLU A 182 -11.62 -4.01 10.22
N ASN A 183 -11.01 -2.91 10.67
CA ASN A 183 -9.99 -2.90 11.70
C ASN A 183 -8.78 -3.81 11.41
N GLY A 184 -8.42 -4.01 10.14
CA GLY A 184 -7.34 -4.92 9.73
C GLY A 184 -5.98 -4.65 10.36
N VAL A 185 -5.81 -3.53 11.07
CA VAL A 185 -4.55 -3.09 11.69
C VAL A 185 -4.63 -3.07 13.21
N ASP A 186 -5.82 -2.91 13.79
CA ASP A 186 -6.05 -2.84 15.24
C ASP A 186 -6.27 -4.25 15.82
N PHE A 187 -5.30 -5.12 15.66
CA PHE A 187 -5.34 -6.46 16.22
C PHE A 187 -4.60 -6.52 17.55
N PRO A 188 -5.15 -7.08 18.63
CA PRO A 188 -6.57 -7.18 18.94
C PRO A 188 -7.04 -5.95 19.73
N ARG A 189 -8.15 -5.36 19.37
CA ARG A 189 -8.86 -4.52 20.33
C ARG A 189 -9.38 -5.44 21.42
N GLY A 190 -9.00 -5.17 22.64
CA GLY A 190 -9.65 -5.79 23.80
C GLY A 190 -11.17 -5.59 23.73
N PRO A 191 -11.97 -6.38 24.44
CA PRO A 191 -13.42 -6.25 24.42
C PRO A 191 -13.80 -4.81 24.73
N VAL A 192 -14.57 -4.20 23.81
CA VAL A 192 -15.20 -2.90 24.06
C VAL A 192 -16.16 -3.14 25.20
N SER A 193 -15.86 -2.60 26.38
CA SER A 193 -16.85 -2.54 27.46
C SER A 193 -18.00 -1.69 26.96
N GLN A 194 -19.13 -2.32 26.76
CA GLN A 194 -20.39 -1.60 26.59
C GLN A 194 -20.73 -1.00 27.95
N GLU A 195 -20.58 0.29 28.09
CA GLU A 195 -21.33 1.10 29.04
C GLU A 195 -22.51 1.76 28.33
#